data_22fd3ef0910d997f3ebfd18e9d780290
#
_entry.id   22fd3ef0910d997f3ebfd18e9d780290
#
_cell.length_a   1.000
_cell.length_b   1.000
_cell.length_c   1.000
_cell.angle_alpha   90.00
_cell.angle_beta   90.00
_cell.angle_gamma   90.00
#
_symmetry.space_group_name_H-M   'P 1'
#
loop_
_entity.id
_entity.type
_entity.pdbx_description
1 polymer ?
#
loop_
_entity_poly.entity_id
_entity_poly.type
_entity_poly.pdbx_seq_one_letter_code
_entity_poly.pdbx_strand_id
1 'polypeptide(L)' 'MQKIQQESELKQQEMQIDAQIAQQDLELKKQEATVEMQIKAQELEIKKAELALKQQELVLEREQKRAVKIGN' A
#
# COMPACT_ATOMS: atom_id res chain seq x y z
N MET A 1 -5.05 28.18 -46.31
CA MET A 1 -6.16 27.90 -45.42
C MET A 1 -6.24 26.44 -44.99
N GLN A 2 -6.04 25.50 -45.90
CA GLN A 2 -6.05 24.06 -45.54
C GLN A 2 -4.98 23.66 -44.51
N LYS A 3 -3.77 24.25 -44.62
CA LYS A 3 -2.69 23.96 -43.65
C LYS A 3 -3.02 24.39 -42.22
N ILE A 4 -3.68 25.55 -42.08
CA ILE A 4 -4.04 26.07 -40.75
C ILE A 4 -5.11 25.19 -40.10
N GLN A 5 -6.07 24.70 -40.87
CA GLN A 5 -7.12 23.80 -40.39
C GLN A 5 -6.54 22.45 -39.96
N GLN A 6 -5.61 21.90 -40.77
CA GLN A 6 -4.95 20.63 -40.45
C GLN A 6 -4.07 20.73 -39.20
N GLU A 7 -3.35 21.83 -39.04
CA GLU A 7 -2.54 22.10 -37.85
C GLU A 7 -3.40 22.23 -36.61
N SER A 8 -4.55 22.92 -36.74
CA SER A 8 -5.50 23.08 -35.65
C SER A 8 -6.11 21.76 -35.23
N GLU A 9 -6.48 20.90 -36.17
CA GLU A 9 -7.00 19.56 -35.91
C GLU A 9 -5.96 18.68 -35.22
N LEU A 10 -4.72 18.72 -35.69
CA LEU A 10 -3.62 17.97 -35.07
C LEU A 10 -3.37 18.42 -33.64
N LYS A 11 -3.39 19.72 -33.37
CA LYS A 11 -3.24 20.25 -32.02
C LYS A 11 -4.38 19.80 -31.09
N GLN A 12 -5.61 19.79 -31.60
CA GLN A 12 -6.75 19.29 -30.84
C GLN A 12 -6.60 17.81 -30.49
N GLN A 13 -6.15 17.00 -31.45
CA GLN A 13 -5.91 15.59 -31.22
C GLN A 13 -4.79 15.37 -30.20
N GLU A 14 -3.70 16.14 -30.29
CA GLU A 14 -2.61 16.08 -29.31
C GLU A 14 -3.10 16.43 -27.90
N MET A 15 -3.92 17.46 -27.77
CA MET A 15 -4.50 17.86 -26.50
C MET A 15 -5.38 16.75 -25.90
N GLN A 16 -6.18 16.09 -26.74
CA GLN A 16 -7.02 14.98 -26.28
C GLN A 16 -6.18 13.79 -25.82
N ILE A 17 -5.15 13.46 -26.56
CA ILE A 17 -4.23 12.37 -26.21
C ILE A 17 -3.52 12.70 -24.90
N ASP A 18 -3.00 13.90 -24.76
CA ASP A 18 -2.32 14.34 -23.54
C ASP A 18 -3.25 14.29 -22.32
N ALA A 19 -4.52 14.70 -22.50
CA ALA A 19 -5.52 14.64 -21.45
C ALA A 19 -5.83 13.19 -21.04
N GLN A 20 -5.91 12.27 -22.00
CA GLN A 20 -6.13 10.85 -21.72
C GLN A 20 -4.94 10.24 -20.97
N ILE A 21 -3.72 10.55 -21.39
CA ILE A 21 -2.51 10.09 -20.72
C ILE A 21 -2.45 10.61 -19.29
N ALA A 22 -2.77 11.88 -19.09
CA ALA A 22 -2.79 12.48 -17.76
C ALA A 22 -3.82 11.80 -16.85
N GLN A 23 -5.01 11.46 -17.37
CA GLN A 23 -6.02 10.72 -16.62
C GLN A 23 -5.56 9.32 -16.25
N GLN A 24 -4.94 8.62 -17.19
CA GLN A 24 -4.41 7.28 -16.94
C GLN A 24 -3.32 7.30 -15.88
N ASP A 25 -2.41 8.26 -15.94
CA ASP A 25 -1.35 8.43 -14.95
C ASP A 25 -1.94 8.69 -13.55
N LEU A 26 -2.99 9.50 -13.49
CA LEU A 26 -3.67 9.80 -12.23
C LEU A 26 -4.33 8.57 -11.64
N GLU A 27 -4.99 7.75 -12.47
CA GLU A 27 -5.60 6.49 -12.04
C GLU A 27 -4.55 5.50 -11.54
N LEU A 28 -3.42 5.38 -12.24
CA LEU A 28 -2.32 4.54 -11.83
C LEU A 28 -1.75 4.96 -10.48
N LYS A 29 -1.57 6.26 -10.26
CA LYS A 29 -1.11 6.79 -8.97
C LYS A 29 -2.09 6.48 -7.84
N LYS A 30 -3.39 6.58 -8.11
CA LYS A 30 -4.42 6.23 -7.14
C LYS A 30 -4.38 4.74 -6.79
N GLN A 31 -4.22 3.89 -7.80
CA GLN A 31 -4.09 2.44 -7.58
C GLN A 31 -2.84 2.10 -6.78
N GLU A 32 -1.70 2.71 -7.11
CA GLU A 32 -0.45 2.54 -6.36
C GLU A 32 -0.62 2.94 -4.90
N ALA A 33 -1.24 4.10 -4.65
CA ALA A 33 -1.50 4.57 -3.29
C ALA A 33 -2.40 3.61 -2.52
N THR A 34 -3.42 3.05 -3.16
CA THR A 34 -4.31 2.07 -2.55
C THR A 34 -3.57 0.79 -2.19
N VAL A 35 -2.73 0.29 -3.11
CA VAL A 35 -1.92 -0.91 -2.87
C VAL A 35 -0.93 -0.67 -1.72
N GLU A 36 -0.27 0.48 -1.69
CA GLU A 36 0.63 0.84 -0.58
C GLU A 36 -0.08 0.86 0.76
N MET A 37 -1.28 1.42 0.81
CA MET A 37 -2.10 1.42 2.02
C MET A 37 -2.46 0.01 2.48
N GLN A 38 -2.81 -0.86 1.55
CA GLN A 38 -3.12 -2.26 1.85
C GLN A 38 -1.91 -3.00 2.39
N ILE A 39 -0.74 -2.79 1.79
CA ILE A 39 0.52 -3.39 2.25
C ILE A 39 0.84 -2.93 3.66
N LYS A 40 0.73 -1.63 3.94
CA LYS A 40 0.98 -1.08 5.28
C LYS A 40 0.01 -1.63 6.31
N ALA A 41 -1.27 -1.79 5.95
CA ALA A 41 -2.26 -2.38 6.84
C ALA A 41 -1.93 -3.84 7.17
N GLN A 42 -1.49 -4.62 6.18
CA GLN A 42 -1.07 -5.99 6.39
C GLN A 42 0.19 -6.08 7.26
N GLU A 43 1.17 -5.21 7.02
CA GLU A 43 2.38 -5.14 7.85
C GLU A 43 2.04 -4.84 9.32
N LEU A 44 1.09 -3.94 9.54
CA LEU A 44 0.62 -3.59 10.89
C LEU A 44 -0.03 -4.78 11.58
N GLU A 45 -0.85 -5.54 10.87
CA GLU A 45 -1.48 -6.75 11.40
C GLU A 45 -0.44 -7.81 11.77
N ILE A 46 0.57 -7.99 10.92
CA ILE A 46 1.66 -8.91 11.19
C ILE A 46 2.43 -8.50 12.44
N LYS A 47 2.73 -7.22 12.60
CA LYS A 47 3.39 -6.70 13.81
C LYS A 47 2.57 -6.93 15.06
N LYS A 48 1.26 -6.73 14.98
CA LYS A 48 0.35 -6.99 16.11
C LYS A 48 0.35 -8.47 16.50
N ALA A 49 0.33 -9.34 15.50
CA ALA A 49 0.39 -10.78 15.73
C ALA A 49 1.72 -11.19 16.36
N GLU A 50 2.85 -10.63 15.90
CA GLU A 50 4.17 -10.86 16.47
C GLU A 50 4.25 -10.43 17.93
N LEU A 51 3.71 -9.25 18.24
CA LEU A 51 3.68 -8.75 19.61
C LEU A 51 2.82 -9.64 20.53
N ALA A 52 1.68 -10.10 20.03
CA ALA A 52 0.82 -11.01 20.78
C ALA A 52 1.54 -12.34 21.08
N LEU A 53 2.27 -12.87 20.11
CA LEU A 53 3.08 -14.07 20.30
C LEU A 53 4.19 -13.87 21.33
N LYS A 54 4.87 -12.73 21.29
CA LYS A 54 5.90 -12.38 22.28
C LYS A 54 5.33 -12.31 23.69
N GLN A 55 4.14 -11.72 23.85
CA GLN A 55 3.48 -11.66 25.14
C GLN A 55 3.14 -13.04 25.66
N GLN A 56 2.64 -13.92 24.80
CA GLN A 56 2.35 -15.31 25.19
C GLN A 56 3.61 -16.05 25.62
N GLU A 57 4.70 -15.89 24.86
CA GLU A 57 5.99 -16.49 25.21
C GLU A 57 6.50 -16.03 26.58
N LEU A 58 6.40 -14.72 26.85
CA LEU A 58 6.81 -14.17 28.14
C LEU A 58 5.96 -14.70 29.29
N VAL A 59 4.66 -14.83 29.09
CA VAL A 59 3.75 -15.38 30.09
C VAL A 59 4.09 -16.85 30.37
N LEU A 60 4.33 -17.62 29.31
CA LEU A 60 4.74 -19.04 29.44
C LEU A 60 6.06 -19.19 30.17
N GLU A 61 7.04 -18.34 29.87
CA GLU A 61 8.32 -18.34 30.60
C GLU A 61 8.14 -18.06 32.08
N ARG A 62 7.30 -17.07 32.41
CA ARG A 62 6.98 -16.75 33.81
C ARG A 62 6.32 -17.92 34.53
N GLU A 63 5.37 -18.58 33.88
CA GLU A 63 4.69 -19.74 34.44
C GLU A 63 5.64 -20.90 34.66
N GLN A 64 6.54 -21.16 33.71
CA GLN A 64 7.55 -22.20 33.84
C GLN A 64 8.51 -21.91 34.99
N LYS A 65 8.98 -20.68 35.15
CA LYS A 65 9.82 -20.28 36.26
C LYS A 65 9.11 -20.43 37.60
N ARG A 66 7.82 -20.10 37.66
CA ARG A 66 6.99 -20.27 38.85
C ARG A 66 6.87 -21.77 39.20
N ALA A 67 6.59 -22.59 38.19
CA ALA A 67 6.42 -24.01 38.41
C ALA A 67 7.73 -24.65 38.91
N VAL A 68 8.90 -24.26 38.42
CA VAL A 68 10.20 -24.73 38.88
C VAL A 68 10.44 -24.30 40.33
N LYS A 69 10.11 -23.06 40.69
CA LYS A 69 10.26 -22.56 42.06
C LYS A 69 9.36 -23.28 43.06
N ILE A 70 8.17 -23.61 42.65
CA ILE A 70 7.17 -24.30 43.53
C ILE A 70 7.57 -25.79 43.66
N GLY A 71 8.15 -26.37 42.61
CA GLY A 71 8.60 -27.78 42.59
C GLY A 71 9.83 -28.07 43.43
N ASN A 72 10.53 -27.02 43.81
CA ASN A 72 11.72 -27.16 44.68
C ASN A 72 11.39 -26.74 46.10
#